data_030fa59a935fbd8d41f64f2683ae22e7
#
_entry.id   030fa59a935fbd8d41f64f2683ae22e7
#
_cell.length_a   1.000
_cell.length_b   1.000
_cell.length_c   1.000
_cell.angle_alpha   90.00
_cell.angle_beta   90.00
_cell.angle_gamma   90.00
#
_symmetry.space_group_name_H-M   'P 1'
#
loop_
_entity.id
_entity.type
_entity.pdbx_description
1 polymer ?
#
loop_
_entity_poly.entity_id
_entity_poly.type
_entity_poly.pdbx_seq_one_letter_code
_entity_poly.pdbx_strand_id
1 'polypeptide(L)'
;MKSAKAIKNVKETQGQACLYELSEPLRGYEYVVVSAVKSRLTDMDGQTLIFGSDEAGKIKSFLELPGSYDGGMDHQKALNDAGYDINFCETFK
;
A
#
# COMPACT_ATOMS: atom_id res chain seq x y z
N MET A 1 10.03 12.74 10.63
CA MET A 1 9.79 11.34 10.28
C MET A 1 8.59 11.25 9.35
N LYS A 2 8.72 10.50 8.27
CA LYS A 2 7.62 10.39 7.31
C LYS A 2 6.53 9.46 7.84
N SER A 3 5.29 9.77 7.54
CA SER A 3 4.16 8.97 8.00
C SER A 3 3.16 8.72 6.89
N ALA A 4 2.42 7.63 7.03
CA ALA A 4 1.35 7.25 6.13
C ALA A 4 0.06 7.10 6.95
N LYS A 5 -1.01 7.73 6.47
CA LYS A 5 -2.30 7.71 7.15
C LYS A 5 -3.29 6.91 6.33
N ALA A 6 -3.88 5.88 6.93
CA ALA A 6 -4.91 5.07 6.27
C ALA A 6 -6.17 5.92 6.06
N ILE A 7 -6.65 5.99 4.83
CA ILE A 7 -7.81 6.77 4.46
C ILE A 7 -9.04 5.90 4.32
N LYS A 8 -8.96 4.90 3.44
CA LYS A 8 -10.10 4.01 3.18
C LYS A 8 -9.64 2.76 2.44
N ASN A 9 -10.46 1.73 2.49
CA ASN A 9 -10.27 0.55 1.66
C ASN A 9 -10.63 0.88 0.22
N VAL A 10 -9.91 0.29 -0.73
CA VAL A 10 -10.18 0.45 -2.15
C VAL A 10 -10.35 -0.91 -2.79
N LYS A 11 -11.09 -0.95 -3.90
CA LYS A 11 -11.40 -2.21 -4.59
C LYS A 11 -10.83 -2.27 -6.00
N GLU A 12 -9.88 -1.40 -6.29
CA GLU A 12 -9.27 -1.33 -7.63
C GLU A 12 -8.39 -2.54 -7.94
N THR A 13 -7.90 -3.22 -6.90
CA THR A 13 -7.02 -4.36 -7.06
C THR A 13 -7.62 -5.58 -6.37
N GLN A 14 -7.12 -6.76 -6.73
CA GLN A 14 -7.47 -7.97 -6.02
C GLN A 14 -6.81 -7.97 -4.65
N GLY A 15 -7.45 -8.63 -3.69
CA GLY A 15 -6.93 -8.72 -2.33
C GLY A 15 -7.31 -7.52 -1.48
N GLN A 16 -6.59 -7.34 -0.39
CA GLN A 16 -6.84 -6.25 0.55
C GLN A 16 -6.04 -5.04 0.15
N ALA A 17 -6.73 -3.99 -0.26
CA ALA A 17 -6.09 -2.75 -0.67
C ALA A 17 -6.61 -1.58 0.16
N CYS A 18 -5.71 -0.67 0.50
CA CYS A 18 -6.03 0.51 1.28
C CYS A 18 -5.33 1.73 0.71
N LEU A 19 -6.05 2.85 0.68
CA LEU A 19 -5.49 4.14 0.29
C LEU A 19 -4.83 4.78 1.49
N TYR A 20 -3.59 5.25 1.29
CA TYR A 20 -2.83 5.97 2.31
C TYR A 20 -2.45 7.35 1.81
N GLU A 21 -2.54 8.33 2.71
CA GLU A 21 -2.00 9.66 2.48
C GLU A 21 -0.62 9.74 3.10
N LEU A 22 0.35 10.19 2.32
CA LEU A 22 1.74 10.27 2.77
C LEU A 22 2.07 11.69 3.21
N SER A 23 2.82 11.81 4.32
CA SER A 23 3.28 13.12 4.79
C SER A 23 4.28 13.75 3.84
N GLU A 24 5.04 12.92 3.11
CA GLU A 24 5.94 13.35 2.04
C GLU A 24 5.75 12.44 0.84
N PRO A 25 5.80 12.99 -0.39
CA PRO A 25 5.58 12.17 -1.59
C PRO A 25 6.59 11.04 -1.71
N LEU A 26 6.11 9.88 -2.18
CA LEU A 26 6.94 8.74 -2.54
C LEU A 26 6.97 8.69 -4.07
N ARG A 27 8.14 8.93 -4.65
CA ARG A 27 8.31 9.00 -6.11
C ARG A 27 7.36 9.97 -6.78
N GLY A 28 7.02 11.06 -6.08
CA GLY A 28 6.11 12.09 -6.59
C GLY A 28 4.65 11.87 -6.28
N TYR A 29 4.28 10.79 -5.60
CA TYR A 29 2.90 10.51 -5.24
C TYR A 29 2.64 10.83 -3.78
N GLU A 30 1.68 11.70 -3.52
CA GLU A 30 1.24 12.03 -2.15
C GLU A 30 0.28 10.98 -1.61
N TYR A 31 -0.32 10.19 -2.50
CA TYR A 31 -1.25 9.12 -2.14
C TYR A 31 -0.79 7.83 -2.77
N VAL A 32 -0.90 6.75 -2.02
CA VAL A 32 -0.57 5.42 -2.53
C VAL A 32 -1.64 4.44 -2.13
N VAL A 33 -1.81 3.41 -2.95
CA VAL A 33 -2.64 2.25 -2.62
C VAL A 33 -1.70 1.11 -2.32
N VAL A 34 -1.81 0.55 -1.10
CA VAL A 34 -1.06 -0.63 -0.71
C VAL A 34 -2.00 -1.82 -0.85
N SER A 35 -1.62 -2.78 -1.66
CA SER A 35 -2.43 -3.95 -1.98
C SER A 35 -1.73 -5.22 -1.52
N ALA A 36 -2.40 -6.00 -0.68
CA ALA A 36 -1.92 -7.30 -0.25
C ALA A 36 -2.66 -8.37 -1.04
N VAL A 37 -1.93 -9.11 -1.87
CA VAL A 37 -2.50 -10.08 -2.80
C VAL A 37 -1.95 -11.47 -2.47
N LYS A 38 -2.84 -12.43 -2.34
CA LYS A 38 -2.44 -13.81 -2.10
C LYS A 38 -2.12 -14.49 -3.43
N SER A 39 -0.96 -15.15 -3.49
CA SER A 39 -0.58 -15.89 -4.69
C SER A 39 -1.42 -17.16 -4.83
N ARG A 40 -1.90 -17.41 -6.04
CA ARG A 40 -2.67 -18.62 -6.36
C ARG A 40 -1.83 -19.66 -7.10
N LEU A 41 -0.68 -19.24 -7.62
CA LEU A 41 0.12 -20.10 -8.48
C LEU A 41 1.25 -20.82 -7.76
N THR A 42 1.58 -20.35 -6.57
CA THR A 42 2.66 -20.92 -5.76
C THR A 42 2.19 -21.00 -4.32
N ASP A 43 2.90 -21.80 -3.52
CA ASP A 43 2.64 -21.89 -2.09
C ASP A 43 3.25 -20.71 -1.32
N MET A 44 3.55 -19.63 -2.00
CA MET A 44 4.10 -18.43 -1.37
C MET A 44 3.03 -17.70 -0.56
N ASP A 45 3.48 -17.00 0.47
CA ASP A 45 2.60 -16.28 1.40
C ASP A 45 1.90 -15.07 0.79
N GLY A 46 2.11 -14.81 -0.49
CA GLY A 46 1.52 -13.68 -1.18
C GLY A 46 2.51 -12.56 -1.37
N GLN A 47 2.01 -11.38 -1.66
CA GLN A 47 2.86 -10.21 -1.87
C GLN A 47 2.12 -8.94 -1.46
N THR A 48 2.89 -7.92 -1.13
CA THR A 48 2.35 -6.61 -0.78
C THR A 48 2.97 -5.59 -1.70
N LEU A 49 2.12 -4.87 -2.44
CA LEU A 49 2.54 -3.95 -3.48
C LEU A 49 2.09 -2.54 -3.15
N ILE A 50 2.92 -1.55 -3.47
CA ILE A 50 2.60 -0.14 -3.30
C ILE A 50 2.51 0.50 -4.67
N PHE A 51 1.36 1.11 -4.97
CA PHE A 51 1.13 1.79 -6.24
C PHE A 51 0.80 3.27 -6.01
N GLY A 52 1.30 4.14 -6.88
CA GLY A 52 0.94 5.55 -6.84
C GLY A 52 -0.53 5.75 -7.21
N SER A 53 -1.22 6.62 -6.48
CA SER A 53 -2.64 6.86 -6.70
C SER A 53 -2.97 8.34 -6.57
N ASP A 54 -4.25 8.68 -6.83
CA ASP A 54 -4.78 10.00 -6.54
C ASP A 54 -5.48 9.99 -5.17
N GLU A 55 -6.01 11.14 -4.77
CA GLU A 55 -6.66 11.28 -3.46
C GLU A 55 -7.95 10.48 -3.33
N ALA A 56 -8.54 10.07 -4.45
CA ALA A 56 -9.74 9.24 -4.44
C ALA A 56 -9.44 7.75 -4.35
N GLY A 57 -8.17 7.37 -4.44
CA GLY A 57 -7.77 5.96 -4.39
C GLY A 57 -7.66 5.30 -5.74
N LYS A 58 -7.74 6.09 -6.81
CA LYS A 58 -7.57 5.57 -8.16
C LYS A 58 -6.09 5.42 -8.48
N ILE A 59 -5.68 4.22 -8.86
CA ILE A 59 -4.27 3.94 -9.15
C ILE A 59 -3.85 4.66 -10.43
N LYS A 60 -2.78 5.45 -10.32
CA LYS A 60 -2.22 6.21 -11.45
C LYS A 60 -1.14 5.43 -12.17
N SER A 61 -0.48 4.52 -11.48
CA SER A 61 0.59 3.73 -12.08
C SER A 61 0.66 2.38 -11.37
N PHE A 62 0.77 1.31 -12.17
CA PHE A 62 0.95 -0.03 -11.63
C PHE A 62 2.42 -0.43 -11.52
N LEU A 63 3.33 0.54 -11.62
CA LEU A 63 4.72 0.30 -11.28
C LEU A 63 4.85 0.17 -9.76
N GLU A 64 5.50 -0.91 -9.33
CA GLU A 64 5.68 -1.14 -7.90
C GLU A 64 6.65 -0.12 -7.32
N LEU A 65 6.21 0.55 -6.27
CA LEU A 65 7.03 1.54 -5.59
C LEU A 65 7.91 0.87 -4.53
N PRO A 66 8.97 1.56 -4.06
CA PRO A 66 9.82 1.04 -2.99
C PRO A 66 8.99 0.62 -1.77
N GLY A 67 9.34 -0.49 -1.15
CA GLY A 67 8.59 -1.08 -0.05
C GLY A 67 7.74 -2.28 -0.46
N SER A 68 7.41 -2.40 -1.74
CA SER A 68 6.72 -3.58 -2.26
C SER A 68 7.60 -4.82 -2.04
N TYR A 69 6.99 -5.93 -1.63
CA TYR A 69 7.77 -7.13 -1.36
C TYR A 69 6.95 -8.39 -1.59
N ASP A 70 7.65 -9.50 -1.81
CA ASP A 70 7.05 -10.84 -1.95
C ASP A 70 7.24 -11.61 -0.65
N GLY A 71 6.39 -12.62 -0.44
CA GLY A 71 6.51 -13.51 0.71
C GLY A 71 5.76 -13.05 1.94
N GLY A 72 4.78 -12.19 1.77
CA GLY A 72 3.94 -11.75 2.89
C GLY A 72 2.87 -10.76 2.48
N MET A 73 1.92 -10.55 3.36
CA MET A 73 0.78 -9.65 3.16
C MET A 73 0.70 -8.71 4.36
N ASP A 74 1.57 -7.70 4.38
CA ASP A 74 1.66 -6.80 5.53
C ASP A 74 1.87 -5.36 5.06
N HIS A 75 0.80 -4.56 5.10
CA HIS A 75 0.83 -3.15 4.71
C HIS A 75 1.83 -2.36 5.55
N GLN A 76 1.87 -2.63 6.85
CA GLN A 76 2.77 -1.91 7.74
C GLN A 76 4.23 -2.14 7.38
N LYS A 77 4.58 -3.41 7.13
CA LYS A 77 5.95 -3.73 6.73
C LYS A 77 6.33 -3.05 5.44
N ALA A 78 5.44 -3.08 4.44
CA ALA A 78 5.71 -2.44 3.16
C ALA A 78 5.94 -0.94 3.31
N LEU A 79 5.09 -0.26 4.05
CA LEU A 79 5.22 1.18 4.25
C LEU A 79 6.42 1.51 5.12
N ASN A 80 6.72 0.71 6.14
CA ASN A 80 7.91 0.90 6.95
C ASN A 80 9.18 0.74 6.11
N ASP A 81 9.21 -0.25 5.22
CA ASP A 81 10.35 -0.47 4.32
C ASP A 81 10.50 0.68 3.31
N ALA A 82 9.41 1.35 2.99
CA ALA A 82 9.42 2.55 2.14
C ALA A 82 9.85 3.80 2.91
N GLY A 83 9.98 3.72 4.22
CA GLY A 83 10.41 4.84 5.06
C GLY A 83 9.29 5.58 5.76
N TYR A 84 8.11 4.99 5.89
CA TYR A 84 6.94 5.63 6.48
C TYR A 84 6.45 4.88 7.72
N ASP A 85 6.08 5.63 8.76
CA ASP A 85 5.34 5.08 9.88
C ASP A 85 3.86 5.14 9.58
N ILE A 86 3.11 4.13 10.01
CA ILE A 86 1.67 4.06 9.75
C ILE A 86 0.87 4.60 10.92
N ASN A 87 -0.10 5.48 10.60
CA ASN A 87 -1.15 5.87 11.52
C ASN A 87 -2.42 5.17 11.08
N PHE A 88 -2.89 4.22 11.87
CA PHE A 88 -4.09 3.47 11.54
C PHE A 88 -5.35 4.27 11.81
N CYS A 89 -6.32 4.14 10.89
CA CYS A 89 -7.67 4.60 11.13
C CYS A 89 -8.44 3.46 11.79
N GLU A 90 -9.22 3.76 12.84
CA GLU A 90 -9.95 2.73 13.57
C GLU A 90 -10.98 2.00 12.72
N THR A 91 -11.46 2.62 11.67
CA THR A 91 -12.41 1.98 10.77
C THR A 91 -11.75 0.96 9.84
N PHE A 92 -10.44 0.93 9.83
CA PHE A 92 -9.67 0.04 8.97
C PHE A 92 -9.25 -1.20 9.75
N LYS A 93 -10.04 -2.20 9.68
CA LYS A 93 -9.74 -3.49 10.32
C LYS A 93 -10.09 -4.63 9.41
#